data_05b4a042c0d99e7efe82964334fcb497
#
_entry.id   05b4a042c0d99e7efe82964334fcb497
#
_cell.length_a   1.000
_cell.length_b   1.000
_cell.length_c   1.000
_cell.angle_alpha   90.00
_cell.angle_beta   90.00
_cell.angle_gamma   90.00
#
_symmetry.space_group_name_H-M   'P 1'
#
loop_
_entity.id
_entity.type
_entity.pdbx_description
1 polymer ?
#
loop_
_entity_poly.entity_id
_entity_poly.type
_entity_poly.pdbx_seq_one_letter_code
_entity_poly.pdbx_strand_id
1 'polypeptide(L)'
;MFDYKLVVIIGNVGSGKSTVSKMLAKKLGAKLVPADKFFEINPFFPLALEDRKRWSLASDLWFLKERVKLIKQTLLDVENQDVVVDSGIPMSLMYANSRLSSGFFTEEEWKLYESIYNELTRNVPKPEVVVYMRATVDFVREQIEKRGREFEVKHHDGKYLTSLEESLEYVARKLKSEGVKVVVWDVERQGFASTAENLEMLAGRINLMSVTRDGDNPCWSLMGV
;
A
#
# COMPACT_ATOMS: atom_id res chain seq x y z
N MET A 1 20.26 9.52 11.99
CA MET A 1 19.77 9.08 10.65
C MET A 1 19.36 7.64 10.84
N PHE A 2 18.09 7.30 10.68
CA PHE A 2 17.64 5.92 10.89
C PHE A 2 18.11 5.07 9.70
N ASP A 3 18.84 4.00 9.99
CA ASP A 3 19.42 3.09 8.98
C ASP A 3 18.53 1.85 8.82
N TYR A 4 17.27 2.06 8.40
CA TYR A 4 16.33 0.99 8.10
C TYR A 4 15.64 1.22 6.75
N LYS A 5 15.26 0.14 6.09
CA LYS A 5 14.45 0.16 4.86
C LYS A 5 12.97 0.03 5.20
N LEU A 6 12.17 0.95 4.67
CA LEU A 6 10.70 0.86 4.75
C LEU A 6 10.17 0.38 3.40
N VAL A 7 9.73 -0.89 3.35
CA VAL A 7 9.13 -1.52 2.17
C VAL A 7 7.63 -1.63 2.38
N VAL A 8 6.84 -1.10 1.44
CA VAL A 8 5.37 -1.16 1.50
C VAL A 8 4.83 -2.01 0.35
N ILE A 9 3.96 -2.96 0.66
CA ILE A 9 3.31 -3.81 -0.35
C ILE A 9 1.92 -3.23 -0.63
N ILE A 10 1.64 -2.94 -1.89
CA ILE A 10 0.33 -2.49 -2.38
C ILE A 10 -0.20 -3.44 -3.45
N GLY A 11 -1.49 -3.41 -3.71
CA GLY A 11 -2.14 -4.23 -4.73
C GLY A 11 -3.62 -4.41 -4.44
N ASN A 12 -4.36 -4.94 -5.39
CA ASN A 12 -5.80 -5.16 -5.28
C ASN A 12 -6.15 -6.20 -4.20
N VAL A 13 -7.41 -6.26 -3.81
CA VAL A 13 -7.92 -7.33 -2.93
C VAL A 13 -7.66 -8.69 -3.61
N GLY A 14 -7.15 -9.67 -2.87
CA GLY A 14 -6.84 -10.98 -3.46
C GLY A 14 -5.51 -11.09 -4.22
N SER A 15 -4.76 -10.00 -4.43
CA SER A 15 -3.47 -10.04 -5.16
C SER A 15 -2.30 -10.70 -4.40
N GLY A 16 -2.51 -11.26 -3.23
CA GLY A 16 -1.48 -11.99 -2.48
C GLY A 16 -0.58 -11.12 -1.58
N LYS A 17 -0.89 -9.84 -1.38
CA LYS A 17 -0.09 -8.90 -0.54
C LYS A 17 0.34 -9.49 0.80
N SER A 18 -0.61 -9.98 1.58
CA SER A 18 -0.33 -10.46 2.95
C SER A 18 0.57 -11.71 2.97
N THR A 19 0.46 -12.58 1.96
CA THR A 19 1.34 -13.73 1.81
C THR A 19 2.76 -13.27 1.49
N VAL A 20 2.90 -12.40 0.49
CA VAL A 20 4.20 -11.88 0.06
C VAL A 20 4.86 -11.05 1.15
N SER A 21 4.11 -10.19 1.85
CA SER A 21 4.63 -9.38 2.96
C SER A 21 5.24 -10.24 4.08
N LYS A 22 4.55 -11.33 4.47
CA LYS A 22 5.06 -12.26 5.50
C LYS A 22 6.34 -12.95 5.06
N MET A 23 6.37 -13.45 3.82
CA MET A 23 7.53 -14.16 3.29
C MET A 23 8.73 -13.24 3.07
N LEU A 24 8.47 -12.04 2.54
CA LEU A 24 9.49 -11.03 2.32
C LEU A 24 10.08 -10.53 3.64
N ALA A 25 9.25 -10.23 4.64
CA ALA A 25 9.72 -9.83 5.97
C ALA A 25 10.64 -10.91 6.58
N LYS A 26 10.24 -12.19 6.50
CA LYS A 26 11.08 -13.31 6.96
C LYS A 26 12.41 -13.38 6.18
N LYS A 27 12.37 -13.22 4.86
CA LYS A 27 13.56 -13.27 3.98
C LYS A 27 14.55 -12.15 4.28
N LEU A 28 14.05 -10.94 4.54
CA LEU A 28 14.87 -9.75 4.81
C LEU A 28 15.28 -9.60 6.29
N GLY A 29 14.79 -10.47 7.19
CA GLY A 29 14.95 -10.27 8.63
C GLY A 29 14.20 -9.02 9.14
N ALA A 30 13.20 -8.55 8.42
CA ALA A 30 12.48 -7.32 8.66
C ALA A 30 11.29 -7.50 9.61
N LYS A 31 10.91 -6.43 10.30
CA LYS A 31 9.66 -6.39 11.07
C LYS A 31 8.46 -6.33 10.12
N LEU A 32 7.50 -7.24 10.29
CA LEU A 32 6.23 -7.21 9.56
C LEU A 32 5.21 -6.31 10.26
N VAL A 33 4.58 -5.41 9.51
CA VAL A 33 3.46 -4.57 9.95
C VAL A 33 2.19 -4.96 9.19
N PRO A 34 1.24 -5.69 9.81
CA PRO A 34 0.02 -6.15 9.16
C PRO A 34 -1.08 -5.08 9.26
N ALA A 35 -1.11 -4.13 8.34
CA ALA A 35 -2.08 -3.04 8.33
C ALA A 35 -3.37 -3.36 7.53
N ASP A 36 -3.57 -4.60 7.08
CA ASP A 36 -4.75 -5.01 6.32
C ASP A 36 -5.96 -5.40 7.18
N LYS A 37 -5.76 -5.77 8.45
CA LYS A 37 -6.81 -6.30 9.34
C LYS A 37 -7.68 -5.23 9.99
N PHE A 38 -7.43 -3.97 9.74
CA PHE A 38 -8.22 -2.88 10.33
C PHE A 38 -9.71 -2.91 9.97
N PHE A 39 -10.11 -3.62 8.91
CA PHE A 39 -11.53 -3.80 8.58
C PHE A 39 -12.33 -4.53 9.67
N GLU A 40 -11.68 -5.36 10.49
CA GLU A 40 -12.31 -6.12 11.58
C GLU A 40 -12.74 -5.21 12.74
N ILE A 41 -12.10 -4.07 12.93
CA ILE A 41 -12.30 -3.16 14.07
C ILE A 41 -12.77 -1.76 13.65
N ASN A 42 -12.89 -1.48 12.35
CA ASN A 42 -13.41 -0.20 11.87
C ASN A 42 -14.94 -0.15 12.04
N PRO A 43 -15.48 0.72 12.92
CA PRO A 43 -16.92 0.76 13.19
C PRO A 43 -17.74 1.26 12.00
N PHE A 44 -17.11 1.97 11.06
CA PHE A 44 -17.77 2.52 9.86
C PHE A 44 -17.71 1.58 8.67
N PHE A 45 -16.84 0.58 8.69
CA PHE A 45 -16.66 -0.32 7.54
C PHE A 45 -17.92 -1.12 7.17
N PRO A 46 -18.63 -1.76 8.12
CA PRO A 46 -19.89 -2.44 7.81
C PRO A 46 -20.93 -1.48 7.25
N LEU A 47 -21.04 -0.27 7.80
CA LEU A 47 -21.97 0.75 7.34
C LEU A 47 -21.62 1.23 5.91
N ALA A 48 -20.34 1.36 5.60
CA ALA A 48 -19.86 1.73 4.27
C ALA A 48 -20.06 0.62 3.22
N LEU A 49 -20.19 -0.64 3.63
CA LEU A 49 -20.58 -1.73 2.72
C LEU A 49 -22.06 -1.62 2.31
N GLU A 50 -22.92 -1.15 3.22
CA GLU A 50 -24.36 -0.98 2.97
C GLU A 50 -24.68 0.33 2.24
N ASP A 51 -24.07 1.45 2.67
CA ASP A 51 -24.26 2.77 2.07
C ASP A 51 -22.91 3.49 1.89
N ARG A 52 -22.32 3.27 0.71
CA ARG A 52 -21.00 3.81 0.36
C ARG A 52 -21.00 5.35 0.29
N LYS A 53 -22.07 5.96 -0.22
CA LYS A 53 -22.15 7.42 -0.32
C LYS A 53 -22.13 8.10 1.04
N ARG A 54 -22.81 7.51 2.01
CA ARG A 54 -22.90 8.08 3.35
C ARG A 54 -21.66 7.83 4.20
N TRP A 55 -21.08 6.63 4.12
CA TRP A 55 -20.13 6.18 5.14
C TRP A 55 -18.70 6.00 4.66
N SER A 56 -18.42 6.10 3.34
CA SER A 56 -17.06 5.87 2.84
C SER A 56 -16.07 6.88 3.39
N LEU A 57 -16.42 8.18 3.47
CA LEU A 57 -15.49 9.19 4.00
C LEU A 57 -15.10 8.90 5.45
N ALA A 58 -16.06 8.61 6.31
CA ALA A 58 -15.79 8.29 7.72
C ALA A 58 -14.95 7.01 7.85
N SER A 59 -15.29 5.96 7.07
CA SER A 59 -14.56 4.70 7.05
C SER A 59 -13.12 4.88 6.56
N ASP A 60 -12.92 5.59 5.46
CA ASP A 60 -11.59 5.76 4.85
C ASP A 60 -10.68 6.70 5.67
N LEU A 61 -11.23 7.73 6.33
CA LEU A 61 -10.50 8.55 7.31
C LEU A 61 -10.10 7.74 8.55
N TRP A 62 -10.95 6.86 9.02
CA TRP A 62 -10.62 5.97 10.14
C TRP A 62 -9.47 5.02 9.78
N PHE A 63 -9.51 4.39 8.59
CA PHE A 63 -8.42 3.55 8.10
C PHE A 63 -7.10 4.32 7.96
N LEU A 64 -7.14 5.53 7.41
CA LEU A 64 -5.97 6.38 7.27
C LEU A 64 -5.34 6.67 8.63
N LYS A 65 -6.15 7.12 9.60
CA LYS A 65 -5.71 7.42 10.97
C LYS A 65 -5.03 6.21 11.62
N GLU A 66 -5.64 5.02 11.55
CA GLU A 66 -5.09 3.83 12.20
C GLU A 66 -3.81 3.32 11.49
N ARG A 67 -3.73 3.40 10.17
CA ARG A 67 -2.50 3.08 9.43
C ARG A 67 -1.36 4.04 9.80
N VAL A 68 -1.63 5.34 9.84
CA VAL A 68 -0.62 6.33 10.25
C VAL A 68 -0.15 6.10 11.67
N LYS A 69 -1.09 5.85 12.60
CA LYS A 69 -0.77 5.54 14.00
C LYS A 69 0.12 4.30 14.11
N LEU A 70 -0.26 3.21 13.44
CA LEU A 70 0.50 1.95 13.46
C LEU A 70 1.91 2.14 12.91
N ILE A 71 2.07 2.83 11.77
CA ILE A 71 3.38 3.08 11.19
C ILE A 71 4.25 3.94 12.13
N LYS A 72 3.71 5.05 12.64
CA LYS A 72 4.45 5.91 13.59
C LYS A 72 4.91 5.13 14.83
N GLN A 73 4.05 4.31 15.42
CA GLN A 73 4.41 3.47 16.57
C GLN A 73 5.49 2.46 16.20
N THR A 74 5.32 1.76 15.08
CA THR A 74 6.33 0.78 14.64
C THR A 74 7.69 1.41 14.42
N LEU A 75 7.75 2.59 13.79
CA LEU A 75 9.02 3.26 13.50
C LEU A 75 9.71 3.80 14.76
N LEU A 76 8.98 4.03 15.85
CA LEU A 76 9.56 4.35 17.16
C LEU A 76 10.14 3.12 17.85
N ASP A 77 9.54 1.93 17.61
CA ASP A 77 9.93 0.70 18.30
C ASP A 77 11.09 -0.06 17.60
N VAL A 78 11.39 0.29 16.33
CA VAL A 78 12.46 -0.38 15.59
C VAL A 78 13.74 0.45 15.62
N GLU A 79 14.79 -0.10 16.25
CA GLU A 79 16.16 0.42 16.20
C GLU A 79 16.89 -0.30 15.06
N ASN A 80 17.10 0.42 13.92
CA ASN A 80 17.91 -0.08 12.78
C ASN A 80 17.44 -1.43 12.17
N GLN A 81 16.14 -1.74 12.26
CA GLN A 81 15.56 -2.93 11.64
C GLN A 81 14.70 -2.56 10.44
N ASP A 82 14.89 -3.23 9.32
CA ASP A 82 14.02 -3.10 8.14
C ASP A 82 12.56 -3.40 8.47
N VAL A 83 11.64 -2.72 7.79
CA VAL A 83 10.20 -2.83 8.01
C VAL A 83 9.49 -3.17 6.70
N VAL A 84 8.68 -4.22 6.72
CA VAL A 84 7.78 -4.57 5.62
C VAL A 84 6.34 -4.32 6.07
N VAL A 85 5.63 -3.47 5.33
CA VAL A 85 4.23 -3.10 5.63
C VAL A 85 3.29 -3.75 4.63
N ASP A 86 2.36 -4.55 5.15
CA ASP A 86 1.24 -5.07 4.36
C ASP A 86 0.11 -4.04 4.31
N SER A 87 -0.23 -3.57 3.12
CA SER A 87 -1.34 -2.62 2.91
C SER A 87 -1.18 -1.29 3.68
N GLY A 88 -0.02 -0.65 3.53
CA GLY A 88 0.33 0.59 4.23
C GLY A 88 -0.47 1.83 3.81
N ILE A 89 0.05 3.01 4.20
CA ILE A 89 -0.59 4.33 3.97
C ILE A 89 -0.98 4.57 2.50
N PRO A 90 -0.18 4.19 1.47
CA PRO A 90 -0.59 4.40 0.08
C PRO A 90 -1.92 3.74 -0.30
N MET A 91 -2.28 2.62 0.37
CA MET A 91 -3.58 1.97 0.17
C MET A 91 -4.75 2.86 0.60
N SER A 92 -4.56 3.74 1.61
CA SER A 92 -5.61 4.69 2.01
C SER A 92 -5.91 5.70 0.90
N LEU A 93 -4.87 6.19 0.21
CA LEU A 93 -5.06 7.08 -0.94
C LEU A 93 -5.72 6.36 -2.12
N MET A 94 -5.35 5.10 -2.36
CA MET A 94 -5.96 4.26 -3.39
C MET A 94 -7.46 4.08 -3.17
N TYR A 95 -7.89 3.72 -1.96
CA TYR A 95 -9.31 3.56 -1.67
C TYR A 95 -10.07 4.88 -1.85
N ALA A 96 -9.56 5.98 -1.32
CA ALA A 96 -10.21 7.28 -1.46
C ALA A 96 -10.31 7.75 -2.92
N ASN A 97 -9.26 7.53 -3.73
CA ASN A 97 -9.30 7.82 -5.17
C ASN A 97 -10.35 6.97 -5.90
N SER A 98 -10.47 5.68 -5.54
CA SER A 98 -11.53 4.80 -6.06
C SER A 98 -12.93 5.30 -5.64
N ARG A 99 -13.10 5.90 -4.43
CA ARG A 99 -14.39 6.50 -4.02
C ARG A 99 -14.76 7.69 -4.89
N LEU A 100 -13.79 8.56 -5.20
CA LEU A 100 -13.99 9.69 -6.09
C LEU A 100 -14.39 9.20 -7.49
N SER A 101 -13.61 8.32 -8.11
CA SER A 101 -13.88 7.84 -9.47
C SER A 101 -15.20 7.06 -9.59
N SER A 102 -15.65 6.44 -8.50
CA SER A 102 -16.94 5.72 -8.43
C SER A 102 -18.12 6.61 -8.02
N GLY A 103 -17.92 7.91 -7.77
CA GLY A 103 -18.98 8.85 -7.35
C GLY A 103 -19.51 8.62 -5.92
N PHE A 104 -18.70 7.98 -5.07
CA PHE A 104 -18.98 7.81 -3.64
C PHE A 104 -18.42 8.96 -2.79
N PHE A 105 -17.42 9.69 -3.30
CA PHE A 105 -17.00 10.98 -2.79
C PHE A 105 -17.44 12.08 -3.76
N THR A 106 -17.81 13.22 -3.19
CA THR A 106 -17.88 14.48 -3.95
C THR A 106 -16.46 15.05 -4.11
N GLU A 107 -16.30 16.05 -4.99
CA GLU A 107 -15.03 16.76 -5.15
C GLU A 107 -14.59 17.46 -3.85
N GLU A 108 -15.55 17.97 -3.05
CA GLU A 108 -15.29 18.62 -1.76
C GLU A 108 -14.82 17.59 -0.73
N GLU A 109 -15.43 16.40 -0.67
CA GLU A 109 -15.02 15.32 0.21
C GLU A 109 -13.63 14.79 -0.16
N TRP A 110 -13.31 14.70 -1.45
CA TRP A 110 -11.98 14.36 -1.91
C TRP A 110 -10.94 15.40 -1.48
N LYS A 111 -11.20 16.69 -1.68
CA LYS A 111 -10.29 17.77 -1.24
C LYS A 111 -10.07 17.74 0.27
N LEU A 112 -11.13 17.52 1.04
CA LEU A 112 -11.04 17.36 2.50
C LEU A 112 -10.19 16.15 2.86
N TYR A 113 -10.46 14.99 2.25
CA TYR A 113 -9.68 13.77 2.49
C TYR A 113 -8.20 13.97 2.17
N GLU A 114 -7.88 14.57 1.01
CA GLU A 114 -6.50 14.81 0.58
C GLU A 114 -5.78 15.79 1.53
N SER A 115 -6.46 16.82 2.00
CA SER A 115 -5.91 17.73 3.01
C SER A 115 -5.57 17.02 4.31
N ILE A 116 -6.47 16.19 4.83
CA ILE A 116 -6.26 15.40 6.05
C ILE A 116 -5.15 14.34 5.82
N TYR A 117 -5.14 13.68 4.65
CA TYR A 117 -4.09 12.74 4.28
C TYR A 117 -2.70 13.39 4.35
N ASN A 118 -2.55 14.56 3.71
CA ASN A 118 -1.29 15.30 3.68
C ASN A 118 -0.85 15.74 5.08
N GLU A 119 -1.79 16.21 5.91
CA GLU A 119 -1.50 16.62 7.29
C GLU A 119 -1.05 15.45 8.16
N LEU A 120 -1.77 14.33 8.14
CA LEU A 120 -1.45 13.16 8.97
C LEU A 120 -0.15 12.48 8.55
N THR A 121 0.19 12.54 7.25
CA THR A 121 1.39 11.88 6.70
C THR A 121 2.61 12.78 6.63
N ARG A 122 2.51 14.08 6.89
CA ARG A 122 3.59 15.09 6.78
C ARG A 122 4.89 14.63 7.45
N ASN A 123 4.79 14.06 8.65
CA ASN A 123 5.93 13.62 9.46
C ASN A 123 6.10 12.09 9.48
N VAL A 124 5.54 11.40 8.49
CA VAL A 124 5.76 9.96 8.30
C VAL A 124 6.83 9.78 7.22
N PRO A 125 7.89 9.02 7.50
CA PRO A 125 8.88 8.72 6.47
C PRO A 125 8.22 8.09 5.24
N LYS A 126 8.60 8.56 4.04
CA LYS A 126 8.17 7.92 2.80
C LYS A 126 8.79 6.52 2.71
N PRO A 127 8.08 5.54 2.15
CA PRO A 127 8.67 4.24 1.88
C PRO A 127 9.84 4.40 0.90
N GLU A 128 10.89 3.65 1.13
CA GLU A 128 12.02 3.60 0.22
C GLU A 128 11.68 2.82 -1.05
N VAL A 129 10.94 1.72 -0.86
CA VAL A 129 10.46 0.88 -1.96
C VAL A 129 8.98 0.54 -1.73
N VAL A 130 8.21 0.68 -2.79
CA VAL A 130 6.83 0.15 -2.85
C VAL A 130 6.81 -1.01 -3.83
N VAL A 131 6.32 -2.16 -3.39
CA VAL A 131 6.03 -3.31 -4.25
C VAL A 131 4.56 -3.28 -4.64
N TYR A 132 4.29 -3.07 -5.91
CA TYR A 132 2.94 -3.12 -6.46
C TYR A 132 2.67 -4.50 -7.05
N MET A 133 1.84 -5.28 -6.33
CA MET A 133 1.35 -6.59 -6.74
C MET A 133 0.23 -6.40 -7.77
N ARG A 134 0.61 -6.31 -9.05
CA ARG A 134 -0.33 -6.10 -10.15
C ARG A 134 -0.98 -7.43 -10.54
N ALA A 135 -2.31 -7.41 -10.66
CA ALA A 135 -3.09 -8.55 -11.11
C ALA A 135 -4.31 -8.08 -11.92
N THR A 136 -4.78 -8.87 -12.88
CA THR A 136 -6.01 -8.55 -13.59
C THR A 136 -7.24 -8.69 -12.68
N VAL A 137 -8.32 -8.01 -13.04
CA VAL A 137 -9.57 -8.09 -12.29
C VAL A 137 -10.12 -9.52 -12.26
N ASP A 138 -10.00 -10.25 -13.35
CA ASP A 138 -10.47 -11.64 -13.44
C ASP A 138 -9.68 -12.55 -12.50
N PHE A 139 -8.36 -12.42 -12.45
CA PHE A 139 -7.53 -13.14 -11.49
C PHE A 139 -7.91 -12.82 -10.04
N VAL A 140 -8.09 -11.53 -9.73
CA VAL A 140 -8.49 -11.06 -8.40
C VAL A 140 -9.84 -11.65 -7.98
N ARG A 141 -10.83 -11.69 -8.88
CA ARG A 141 -12.15 -12.30 -8.63
C ARG A 141 -12.02 -13.77 -8.27
N GLU A 142 -11.26 -14.54 -9.04
CA GLU A 142 -11.00 -15.94 -8.71
C GLU A 142 -10.40 -16.12 -7.31
N GLN A 143 -9.45 -15.27 -6.92
CA GLN A 143 -8.83 -15.35 -5.60
C GLN A 143 -9.80 -14.96 -4.47
N ILE A 144 -10.70 -14.00 -4.70
CA ILE A 144 -11.77 -13.62 -3.77
C ILE A 144 -12.73 -14.80 -3.58
N GLU A 145 -13.17 -15.42 -4.66
CA GLU A 145 -14.07 -16.59 -4.62
C GLU A 145 -13.41 -17.78 -3.89
N LYS A 146 -12.15 -18.10 -4.21
CA LYS A 146 -11.39 -19.17 -3.52
C LYS A 146 -11.22 -18.90 -2.03
N ARG A 147 -11.05 -17.63 -1.62
CA ARG A 147 -10.91 -17.23 -0.22
C ARG A 147 -12.23 -17.27 0.53
N GLY A 148 -13.35 -17.00 -0.14
CA GLY A 148 -14.70 -17.15 0.38
C GLY A 148 -15.09 -16.19 1.51
N ARG A 149 -14.47 -15.00 1.63
CA ARG A 149 -14.94 -13.98 2.57
C ARG A 149 -16.26 -13.40 2.09
N GLU A 150 -17.33 -13.61 2.84
CA GLU A 150 -18.71 -13.30 2.45
C GLU A 150 -18.87 -11.84 1.99
N PHE A 151 -18.32 -10.86 2.74
CA PHE A 151 -18.45 -9.45 2.39
C PHE A 151 -17.68 -9.09 1.10
N GLU A 152 -16.56 -9.75 0.81
CA GLU A 152 -15.83 -9.52 -0.43
C GLU A 152 -16.57 -10.09 -1.63
N VAL A 153 -17.06 -11.31 -1.53
CA VAL A 153 -17.86 -11.94 -2.58
C VAL A 153 -19.12 -11.12 -2.89
N LYS A 154 -19.78 -10.59 -1.85
CA LYS A 154 -21.02 -9.82 -1.98
C LYS A 154 -20.83 -8.40 -2.52
N HIS A 155 -19.74 -7.72 -2.14
CA HIS A 155 -19.59 -6.27 -2.36
C HIS A 155 -18.43 -5.88 -3.30
N HIS A 156 -17.61 -6.83 -3.75
CA HIS A 156 -16.49 -6.57 -4.65
C HIS A 156 -16.80 -7.08 -6.07
N ASP A 157 -17.72 -6.39 -6.73
CA ASP A 157 -18.03 -6.65 -8.14
C ASP A 157 -16.90 -6.21 -9.09
N GLY A 158 -17.03 -6.57 -10.36
CA GLY A 158 -16.01 -6.25 -11.38
C GLY A 158 -15.77 -4.75 -11.54
N LYS A 159 -16.82 -3.90 -11.43
CA LYS A 159 -16.67 -2.44 -11.53
C LYS A 159 -15.86 -1.89 -10.37
N TYR A 160 -16.15 -2.35 -9.16
CA TYR A 160 -15.41 -1.95 -7.97
C TYR A 160 -13.95 -2.38 -8.06
N LEU A 161 -13.67 -3.62 -8.43
CA LEU A 161 -12.31 -4.13 -8.57
C LEU A 161 -11.53 -3.40 -9.67
N THR A 162 -12.19 -3.02 -10.77
CA THR A 162 -11.57 -2.20 -11.82
C THR A 162 -11.21 -0.81 -11.28
N SER A 163 -12.12 -0.15 -10.54
CA SER A 163 -11.83 1.15 -9.96
C SER A 163 -10.68 1.13 -8.94
N LEU A 164 -10.51 0.02 -8.21
CA LEU A 164 -9.37 -0.18 -7.32
C LEU A 164 -8.06 -0.33 -8.11
N GLU A 165 -8.07 -1.09 -9.23
CA GLU A 165 -6.88 -1.28 -10.06
C GLU A 165 -6.43 0.03 -10.72
N GLU A 166 -7.36 0.80 -11.30
CA GLU A 166 -7.08 2.12 -11.86
C GLU A 166 -6.51 3.08 -10.81
N SER A 167 -7.05 3.01 -9.58
CA SER A 167 -6.57 3.81 -8.45
C SER A 167 -5.18 3.36 -7.95
N LEU A 168 -4.85 2.07 -8.03
CA LEU A 168 -3.50 1.56 -7.76
C LEU A 168 -2.50 2.07 -8.79
N GLU A 169 -2.85 2.08 -10.07
CA GLU A 169 -2.04 2.67 -11.14
C GLU A 169 -1.79 4.18 -10.89
N TYR A 170 -2.84 4.91 -10.50
CA TYR A 170 -2.71 6.32 -10.12
C TYR A 170 -1.73 6.50 -8.96
N VAL A 171 -1.90 5.73 -7.87
CA VAL A 171 -1.03 5.82 -6.67
C VAL A 171 0.40 5.43 -7.02
N ALA A 172 0.61 4.38 -7.82
CA ALA A 172 1.94 3.97 -8.24
C ALA A 172 2.66 5.06 -9.05
N ARG A 173 1.95 5.75 -9.98
CA ARG A 173 2.48 6.89 -10.73
C ARG A 173 2.80 8.08 -9.82
N LYS A 174 1.90 8.42 -8.89
CA LYS A 174 2.12 9.49 -7.90
C LYS A 174 3.35 9.22 -7.05
N LEU A 175 3.51 8.02 -6.50
CA LEU A 175 4.68 7.65 -5.69
C LEU A 175 5.98 7.76 -6.50
N LYS A 176 5.99 7.30 -7.76
CA LYS A 176 7.15 7.47 -8.65
C LYS A 176 7.50 8.94 -8.88
N SER A 177 6.51 9.80 -9.13
CA SER A 177 6.73 11.24 -9.31
C SER A 177 7.25 11.94 -8.06
N GLU A 178 7.00 11.35 -6.88
CA GLU A 178 7.51 11.80 -5.58
C GLU A 178 8.88 11.21 -5.21
N GLY A 179 9.52 10.48 -6.13
CA GLY A 179 10.84 9.88 -5.95
C GLY A 179 10.85 8.53 -5.22
N VAL A 180 9.66 7.94 -4.93
CA VAL A 180 9.57 6.60 -4.32
C VAL A 180 9.86 5.54 -5.38
N LYS A 181 10.70 4.57 -5.07
CA LYS A 181 11.00 3.44 -5.94
C LYS A 181 9.84 2.46 -5.96
N VAL A 182 9.26 2.20 -7.15
CA VAL A 182 8.12 1.28 -7.30
C VAL A 182 8.53 0.07 -8.13
N VAL A 183 8.53 -1.09 -7.49
CA VAL A 183 8.70 -2.41 -8.11
C VAL A 183 7.33 -2.93 -8.49
N VAL A 184 7.05 -3.08 -9.78
CA VAL A 184 5.83 -3.75 -10.24
C VAL A 184 6.09 -5.24 -10.34
N TRP A 185 5.31 -6.03 -9.58
CA TRP A 185 5.29 -7.49 -9.62
C TRP A 185 4.00 -7.96 -10.27
N ASP A 186 4.10 -8.52 -11.46
CA ASP A 186 2.97 -9.06 -12.20
C ASP A 186 2.67 -10.48 -11.69
N VAL A 187 1.58 -10.62 -10.94
CA VAL A 187 1.25 -11.86 -10.23
C VAL A 187 0.91 -13.01 -11.17
N GLU A 188 0.30 -12.71 -12.33
CA GLU A 188 -0.10 -13.75 -13.30
C GLU A 188 1.08 -14.27 -14.09
N ARG A 189 2.02 -13.39 -14.44
CA ARG A 189 3.22 -13.76 -15.23
C ARG A 189 4.32 -14.39 -14.37
N GLN A 190 4.45 -13.94 -13.12
CA GLN A 190 5.57 -14.28 -12.22
C GLN A 190 5.12 -15.20 -11.07
N GLY A 191 3.80 -15.48 -10.98
CA GLY A 191 3.22 -16.16 -9.83
C GLY A 191 3.21 -15.30 -8.57
N PHE A 192 2.57 -15.80 -7.53
CA PHE A 192 2.75 -15.21 -6.20
C PHE A 192 4.23 -15.33 -5.83
N ALA A 193 4.85 -14.25 -5.32
CA ALA A 193 6.23 -14.30 -4.84
C ALA A 193 6.34 -15.18 -3.56
N SER A 194 5.76 -16.38 -3.62
CA SER A 194 5.66 -17.37 -2.54
C SER A 194 6.56 -18.58 -2.74
N THR A 195 7.10 -18.77 -3.95
CA THR A 195 8.18 -19.75 -4.18
C THR A 195 9.52 -19.15 -3.77
N ALA A 196 10.48 -20.01 -3.41
CA ALA A 196 11.82 -19.54 -3.02
C ALA A 196 12.48 -18.72 -4.13
N GLU A 197 12.35 -19.15 -5.38
CA GLU A 197 12.91 -18.47 -6.56
C GLU A 197 12.29 -17.10 -6.80
N ASN A 198 10.95 -17.01 -6.79
CA ASN A 198 10.23 -15.75 -6.99
C ASN A 198 10.47 -14.76 -5.85
N LEU A 199 10.59 -15.26 -4.62
CA LEU A 199 10.90 -14.45 -3.46
C LEU A 199 12.35 -13.91 -3.53
N GLU A 200 13.30 -14.71 -3.99
CA GLU A 200 14.68 -14.27 -4.23
C GLU A 200 14.74 -13.21 -5.31
N MET A 201 14.04 -13.41 -6.42
CA MET A 201 13.96 -12.43 -7.50
C MET A 201 13.33 -11.11 -7.03
N LEU A 202 12.26 -11.15 -6.23
CA LEU A 202 11.64 -9.95 -5.67
C LEU A 202 12.58 -9.23 -4.71
N ALA A 203 13.21 -9.96 -3.78
CA ALA A 203 14.19 -9.39 -2.85
C ALA A 203 15.39 -8.77 -3.58
N GLY A 204 15.88 -9.43 -4.63
CA GLY A 204 16.92 -8.88 -5.51
C GLY A 204 16.52 -7.57 -6.17
N ARG A 205 15.30 -7.45 -6.70
CA ARG A 205 14.79 -6.18 -7.27
C ARG A 205 14.69 -5.07 -6.23
N ILE A 206 14.26 -5.39 -5.01
CA ILE A 206 14.19 -4.43 -3.90
C ILE A 206 15.61 -3.94 -3.54
N ASN A 207 16.57 -4.85 -3.40
CA ASN A 207 17.95 -4.52 -3.03
C ASN A 207 18.67 -3.73 -4.13
N LEU A 208 18.53 -4.10 -5.39
CA LEU A 208 19.10 -3.35 -6.52
C LEU A 208 18.57 -1.92 -6.58
N MET A 209 17.32 -1.68 -6.17
CA MET A 209 16.75 -0.34 -6.11
C MET A 209 17.20 0.45 -4.88
N SER A 210 17.75 -0.20 -3.84
CA SER A 210 18.25 0.46 -2.64
C SER A 210 19.77 0.80 -2.67
N VAL A 211 20.54 0.20 -3.56
CA VAL A 211 22.01 0.37 -3.66
C VAL A 211 22.47 1.78 -4.07
N THR A 212 21.59 2.69 -4.47
CA THR A 212 21.99 4.07 -4.82
C THR A 212 22.19 5.00 -3.61
N ARG A 213 22.35 4.47 -2.38
CA ARG A 213 22.68 5.28 -1.19
C ARG A 213 24.18 5.44 -0.92
N ASP A 214 25.03 4.59 -1.48
CA ASP A 214 26.48 4.75 -1.34
C ASP A 214 27.03 5.68 -2.44
N GLY A 215 27.20 6.94 -2.05
CA GLY A 215 28.21 7.85 -2.53
C GLY A 215 28.37 8.02 -4.03
N ASP A 216 27.44 8.67 -4.73
CA ASP A 216 27.78 9.52 -5.86
C ASP A 216 26.60 10.48 -6.15
N ASN A 217 26.47 11.50 -5.29
CA ASN A 217 25.76 12.71 -5.69
C ASN A 217 26.80 13.85 -5.74
N PRO A 218 27.43 14.09 -6.91
CA PRO A 218 28.47 15.13 -7.04
C PRO A 218 27.89 16.54 -7.15
N CYS A 219 26.73 16.85 -6.55
CA CYS A 219 26.06 18.13 -6.79
C CYS A 219 25.82 19.01 -5.55
N TRP A 220 26.52 18.78 -4.41
CA TRP A 220 26.40 19.67 -3.23
C TRP A 220 27.76 20.27 -2.76
N SER A 221 28.80 20.25 -3.61
CA SER A 221 30.09 20.88 -3.29
C SER A 221 30.36 22.18 -4.02
N LEU A 222 29.37 22.88 -4.54
CA LEU A 222 29.54 24.22 -5.13
C LEU A 222 28.39 25.14 -4.71
N MET A 223 28.33 25.53 -3.44
CA MET A 223 27.88 26.84 -2.99
C MET A 223 28.52 27.11 -1.62
N GLY A 224 29.80 27.35 -1.64
CA GLY A 224 30.47 28.11 -0.61
C GLY A 224 30.27 29.60 -0.85
N VAL A 225 30.14 30.31 0.22
CA VAL A 225 30.09 31.71 0.58
C VAL A 225 28.73 32.13 1.04
#